data_8717f3728ab5a61fa68ced430691797e
#
_entry.id   8717f3728ab5a61fa68ced430691797e
#
_cell.length_a   1.000
_cell.length_b   1.000
_cell.length_c   1.000
_cell.angle_alpha   90.00
_cell.angle_beta   90.00
_cell.angle_gamma   90.00
#
_symmetry.space_group_name_H-M   'P 1'
#
loop_
_entity.id
_entity.type
_entity.pdbx_description
1 polymer ?
#
loop_
_entity_poly.entity_id
_entity_poly.type
_entity_poly.pdbx_seq_one_letter_code
_entity_poly.pdbx_strand_id
1 'polypeptide(L)'
;MPGVGKSVLKEHIQMLDKEKDTVVVSFSRTMHTYMNILRQLAESLKIEVATKDLEKQLVQVAYSVIRERNTLYTLIDEAHLLDMEVLRKLRLLFDQFPKKHNLILFGQRDLLFYLSMKVNEDIKSRITYSETILPLNDETLEQYIIKELETVRLGLNTYDAAAIELIIRSARGNLRLCRNLCYSSLIEDCRDSKRMVSIRHVNNVLIQPHWRSHDELVKQQVEQ
;
A
#
# COMPACT_ATOMS: atom_id res chain seq x y z
N MET A 1 3.89 7.55 4.34
CA MET A 1 5.09 7.23 3.54
C MET A 1 4.78 6.07 2.59
N PRO A 2 5.27 6.05 1.36
CA PRO A 2 5.21 4.86 0.50
C PRO A 2 6.16 3.77 1.04
N GLY A 3 5.82 2.48 0.86
CA GLY A 3 6.71 1.37 1.20
C GLY A 3 6.70 0.87 2.65
N VAL A 4 5.80 1.37 3.50
CA VAL A 4 5.70 0.97 4.93
C VAL A 4 4.80 -0.26 5.20
N GLY A 5 4.33 -0.97 4.15
CA GLY A 5 3.52 -2.18 4.33
C GLY A 5 2.01 -2.04 4.06
N LYS A 6 1.52 -0.89 3.56
CA LYS A 6 0.09 -0.72 3.20
C LYS A 6 -0.43 -1.82 2.27
N SER A 7 0.34 -2.13 1.23
CA SER A 7 -0.04 -3.19 0.27
C SER A 7 -0.08 -4.57 0.91
N VAL A 8 0.83 -4.86 1.83
CA VAL A 8 0.86 -6.13 2.59
C VAL A 8 -0.40 -6.25 3.47
N LEU A 9 -0.77 -5.17 4.15
CA LEU A 9 -2.01 -5.14 4.95
C LEU A 9 -3.25 -5.32 4.06
N LYS A 10 -3.29 -4.67 2.89
CA LYS A 10 -4.36 -4.83 1.92
C LYS A 10 -4.47 -6.29 1.45
N GLU A 11 -3.36 -6.92 1.08
CA GLU A 11 -3.33 -8.33 0.69
C GLU A 11 -3.82 -9.24 1.81
N HIS A 12 -3.42 -8.97 3.05
CA HIS A 12 -3.90 -9.73 4.21
C HIS A 12 -5.42 -9.62 4.37
N ILE A 13 -5.98 -8.42 4.25
CA ILE A 13 -7.44 -8.24 4.28
C ILE A 13 -8.12 -8.96 3.11
N GLN A 14 -7.52 -8.96 1.91
CA GLN A 14 -8.06 -9.70 0.75
C GLN A 14 -8.09 -11.22 0.98
N MET A 15 -7.22 -11.75 1.83
CA MET A 15 -7.26 -13.18 2.19
C MET A 15 -8.53 -13.56 2.95
N LEU A 16 -9.17 -12.60 3.63
CA LEU A 16 -10.45 -12.81 4.32
C LEU A 16 -11.59 -13.17 3.35
N ASP A 17 -11.46 -12.84 2.06
CA ASP A 17 -12.45 -13.22 1.03
C ASP A 17 -12.58 -14.74 0.85
N LYS A 18 -11.60 -15.50 1.33
CA LYS A 18 -11.62 -16.97 1.37
C LYS A 18 -12.49 -17.51 2.51
N GLU A 19 -12.81 -16.67 3.48
CA GLU A 19 -13.71 -17.04 4.57
C GLU A 19 -15.17 -16.99 4.09
N LYS A 20 -16.00 -17.93 4.53
CA LYS A 20 -17.37 -18.11 4.05
C LYS A 20 -18.25 -16.87 4.25
N ASP A 21 -17.95 -16.06 5.25
CA ASP A 21 -18.80 -14.96 5.72
C ASP A 21 -18.28 -13.56 5.31
N THR A 22 -17.33 -13.50 4.38
CA THR A 22 -16.70 -12.24 3.99
C THR A 22 -16.57 -12.12 2.48
N VAL A 23 -16.90 -10.95 1.95
CA VAL A 23 -16.63 -10.54 0.56
C VAL A 23 -15.72 -9.33 0.59
N VAL A 24 -14.60 -9.39 -0.12
CA VAL A 24 -13.64 -8.29 -0.21
C VAL A 24 -13.53 -7.80 -1.65
N VAL A 25 -13.95 -6.58 -1.87
CA VAL A 25 -13.75 -5.86 -3.14
C VAL A 25 -12.56 -4.93 -3.00
N SER A 26 -11.54 -5.09 -3.83
CA SER A 26 -10.33 -4.30 -3.74
C SER A 26 -9.96 -3.66 -5.07
N PHE A 27 -9.68 -2.36 -5.03
CA PHE A 27 -9.17 -1.61 -6.16
C PHE A 27 -7.64 -1.58 -6.12
N SER A 28 -7.01 -2.12 -7.16
CA SER A 28 -5.55 -2.18 -7.28
C SER A 28 -4.95 -0.92 -7.91
N ARG A 29 -5.76 -0.14 -8.60
CA ARG A 29 -5.36 1.13 -9.23
C ARG A 29 -6.41 2.18 -8.91
N THR A 30 -5.96 3.31 -8.44
CA THR A 30 -6.83 4.46 -8.21
C THR A 30 -7.22 5.04 -9.55
N MET A 31 -8.46 4.85 -9.92
CA MET A 31 -9.04 5.59 -11.03
C MET A 31 -9.65 6.87 -10.46
N HIS A 32 -9.12 8.01 -10.89
CA HIS A 32 -9.41 9.32 -10.31
C HIS A 32 -10.85 9.79 -10.48
N THR A 33 -11.69 9.07 -11.22
CA THR A 33 -13.07 9.48 -11.46
C THR A 33 -14.07 8.57 -10.77
N TYR A 34 -15.15 9.17 -10.26
CA TYR A 34 -16.24 8.46 -9.62
C TYR A 34 -16.81 7.33 -10.47
N MET A 35 -17.09 7.58 -11.75
CA MET A 35 -17.64 6.57 -12.67
C MET A 35 -16.71 5.36 -12.88
N ASN A 36 -15.40 5.58 -12.89
CA ASN A 36 -14.46 4.47 -13.01
C ASN A 36 -14.45 3.61 -11.74
N ILE A 37 -14.58 4.21 -10.57
CA ILE A 37 -14.71 3.47 -9.30
C ILE A 37 -16.00 2.64 -9.31
N LEU A 38 -17.11 3.22 -9.74
CA LEU A 38 -18.38 2.48 -9.84
C LEU A 38 -18.29 1.29 -10.79
N ARG A 39 -17.63 1.45 -11.95
CA ARG A 39 -17.43 0.35 -12.91
C ARG A 39 -16.60 -0.78 -12.32
N GLN A 40 -15.48 -0.44 -11.67
CA GLN A 40 -14.65 -1.46 -11.00
C GLN A 40 -15.39 -2.17 -9.87
N LEU A 41 -16.20 -1.43 -9.10
CA LEU A 41 -17.05 -2.03 -8.07
C LEU A 41 -18.07 -2.99 -8.69
N ALA A 42 -18.68 -2.60 -9.81
CA ALA A 42 -19.62 -3.44 -10.54
C ALA A 42 -18.95 -4.70 -11.11
N GLU A 43 -17.80 -4.58 -11.75
CA GLU A 43 -17.01 -5.71 -12.25
C GLU A 43 -16.65 -6.68 -11.13
N SER A 44 -16.18 -6.16 -9.99
CA SER A 44 -15.82 -6.97 -8.83
C SER A 44 -17.02 -7.70 -8.22
N LEU A 45 -18.19 -7.10 -8.28
CA LEU A 45 -19.46 -7.70 -7.82
C LEU A 45 -20.18 -8.47 -8.94
N LYS A 46 -19.55 -8.65 -10.10
CA LYS A 46 -20.10 -9.38 -11.28
C LYS A 46 -21.44 -8.82 -11.77
N ILE A 47 -21.58 -7.50 -11.74
CA ILE A 47 -22.74 -6.79 -12.25
C ILE A 47 -22.49 -6.47 -13.73
N GLU A 48 -23.45 -6.81 -14.61
CA GLU A 48 -23.43 -6.36 -15.99
C GLU A 48 -23.67 -4.84 -16.05
N VAL A 49 -22.70 -4.10 -16.61
CA VAL A 49 -22.69 -2.64 -16.60
C VAL A 49 -23.70 -2.09 -17.59
N ALA A 50 -24.97 -2.01 -17.25
CA ALA A 50 -25.99 -1.22 -17.94
C ALA A 50 -26.03 0.19 -17.31
N THR A 51 -25.71 1.20 -18.08
CA THR A 51 -25.19 2.50 -17.64
C THR A 51 -26.14 3.45 -16.91
N LYS A 52 -27.47 3.26 -16.92
CA LYS A 52 -28.41 4.27 -16.38
C LYS A 52 -28.73 4.18 -14.89
N ASP A 53 -28.56 3.01 -14.28
CA ASP A 53 -28.95 2.77 -12.88
C ASP A 53 -27.85 2.06 -12.07
N LEU A 54 -26.58 2.28 -12.42
CA LEU A 54 -25.45 1.55 -11.83
C LEU A 54 -25.37 1.67 -10.31
N GLU A 55 -25.61 2.86 -9.74
CA GLU A 55 -25.60 3.06 -8.29
C GLU A 55 -26.69 2.24 -7.59
N LYS A 56 -27.92 2.23 -8.13
CA LYS A 56 -29.01 1.44 -7.59
C LYS A 56 -28.74 -0.06 -7.65
N GLN A 57 -28.17 -0.52 -8.79
CA GLN A 57 -27.78 -1.92 -8.95
C GLN A 57 -26.69 -2.31 -7.95
N LEU A 58 -25.68 -1.46 -7.74
CA LEU A 58 -24.63 -1.68 -6.75
C LEU A 58 -25.20 -1.80 -5.33
N VAL A 59 -26.12 -0.93 -4.95
CA VAL A 59 -26.81 -1.00 -3.65
C VAL A 59 -27.61 -2.30 -3.52
N GLN A 60 -28.40 -2.68 -4.54
CA GLN A 60 -29.17 -3.92 -4.52
C GLN A 60 -28.29 -5.16 -4.38
N VAL A 61 -27.19 -5.23 -5.14
CA VAL A 61 -26.24 -6.35 -5.07
C VAL A 61 -25.53 -6.37 -3.71
N ALA A 62 -25.14 -5.21 -3.16
CA ALA A 62 -24.57 -5.15 -1.82
C ALA A 62 -25.53 -5.74 -0.76
N TYR A 63 -26.81 -5.47 -0.86
CA TYR A 63 -27.81 -6.09 0.02
C TYR A 63 -27.94 -7.61 -0.20
N SER A 64 -27.84 -8.10 -1.43
CA SER A 64 -27.88 -9.54 -1.72
C SER A 64 -26.62 -10.23 -1.18
N VAL A 65 -25.44 -9.66 -1.40
CA VAL A 65 -24.17 -10.17 -0.89
C VAL A 65 -24.19 -10.29 0.64
N ILE A 66 -24.68 -9.27 1.33
CA ILE A 66 -24.76 -9.30 2.80
C ILE A 66 -25.86 -10.25 3.30
N ARG A 67 -26.89 -10.50 2.51
CA ARG A 67 -27.89 -11.51 2.85
C ARG A 67 -27.30 -12.93 2.78
N GLU A 68 -26.41 -13.17 1.83
CA GLU A 68 -25.71 -14.46 1.66
C GLU A 68 -24.47 -14.59 2.54
N ARG A 69 -23.77 -13.47 2.78
CA ARG A 69 -22.56 -13.38 3.58
C ARG A 69 -22.68 -12.29 4.64
N ASN A 70 -21.92 -12.40 5.71
CA ASN A 70 -22.10 -11.52 6.87
C ASN A 70 -21.49 -10.12 6.70
N THR A 71 -20.41 -9.97 5.95
CA THR A 71 -19.68 -8.69 5.87
C THR A 71 -19.15 -8.42 4.46
N LEU A 72 -19.29 -7.18 4.02
CA LEU A 72 -18.73 -6.67 2.76
C LEU A 72 -17.64 -5.63 3.07
N TYR A 73 -16.45 -5.81 2.53
CA TYR A 73 -15.36 -4.85 2.59
C TYR A 73 -15.08 -4.26 1.21
N THR A 74 -14.98 -2.95 1.13
CA THR A 74 -14.50 -2.24 -0.06
C THR A 74 -13.18 -1.56 0.27
N LEU A 75 -12.11 -1.97 -0.41
CA LEU A 75 -10.75 -1.46 -0.19
C LEU A 75 -10.37 -0.53 -1.34
N ILE A 76 -10.07 0.73 -1.04
CA ILE A 76 -9.56 1.70 -2.02
C ILE A 76 -8.12 2.04 -1.69
N ASP A 77 -7.20 1.66 -2.58
CA ASP A 77 -5.78 1.99 -2.44
C ASP A 77 -5.46 3.36 -3.06
N GLU A 78 -4.37 3.98 -2.60
CA GLU A 78 -3.92 5.31 -3.04
C GLU A 78 -5.03 6.39 -2.97
N ALA A 79 -5.93 6.29 -1.98
CA ALA A 79 -7.10 7.16 -1.85
C ALA A 79 -6.76 8.66 -1.70
N HIS A 80 -5.50 8.99 -1.41
CA HIS A 80 -5.01 10.38 -1.39
C HIS A 80 -4.96 11.03 -2.78
N LEU A 81 -5.09 10.23 -3.85
CA LEU A 81 -5.18 10.72 -5.22
C LEU A 81 -6.63 11.04 -5.65
N LEU A 82 -7.62 10.74 -4.81
CA LEU A 82 -9.01 11.04 -5.08
C LEU A 82 -9.33 12.49 -4.72
N ASP A 83 -10.06 13.16 -5.60
CA ASP A 83 -10.62 14.47 -5.31
C ASP A 83 -11.65 14.38 -4.18
N MET A 84 -11.76 15.42 -3.36
CA MET A 84 -12.71 15.47 -2.25
C MET A 84 -14.16 15.35 -2.72
N GLU A 85 -14.47 15.83 -3.93
CA GLU A 85 -15.80 15.64 -4.53
C GLU A 85 -16.11 14.16 -4.80
N VAL A 86 -15.13 13.40 -5.29
CA VAL A 86 -15.26 11.95 -5.50
C VAL A 86 -15.47 11.24 -4.17
N LEU A 87 -14.72 11.60 -3.13
CA LEU A 87 -14.90 11.03 -1.79
C LEU A 87 -16.29 11.34 -1.21
N ARG A 88 -16.84 12.55 -1.44
CA ARG A 88 -18.22 12.88 -1.04
C ARG A 88 -19.25 12.04 -1.78
N LYS A 89 -19.10 11.84 -3.09
CA LYS A 89 -19.98 10.99 -3.88
C LYS A 89 -19.93 9.53 -3.41
N LEU A 90 -18.72 9.02 -3.13
CA LEU A 90 -18.54 7.68 -2.57
C LEU A 90 -19.21 7.55 -1.19
N ARG A 91 -19.06 8.54 -0.32
CA ARG A 91 -19.76 8.59 0.96
C ARG A 91 -21.28 8.45 0.77
N LEU A 92 -21.87 9.29 -0.11
CA LEU A 92 -23.31 9.26 -0.37
C LEU A 92 -23.80 7.91 -0.92
N LEU A 93 -22.99 7.26 -1.76
CA LEU A 93 -23.27 5.91 -2.23
C LEU A 93 -23.23 4.90 -1.09
N PHE A 94 -22.16 4.90 -0.31
CA PHE A 94 -21.94 3.92 0.76
C PHE A 94 -22.84 4.15 1.98
N ASP A 95 -23.37 5.36 2.19
CA ASP A 95 -24.43 5.62 3.17
C ASP A 95 -25.72 4.84 2.84
N GLN A 96 -25.92 4.43 1.57
CA GLN A 96 -27.05 3.61 1.13
C GLN A 96 -26.76 2.10 1.22
N PHE A 97 -25.51 1.71 1.44
CA PHE A 97 -25.13 0.31 1.57
C PHE A 97 -25.63 -0.29 2.91
N PRO A 98 -25.74 -1.62 3.00
CA PRO A 98 -26.11 -2.28 4.25
C PRO A 98 -25.14 -1.97 5.39
N LYS A 99 -25.63 -1.99 6.64
CA LYS A 99 -24.82 -1.66 7.85
C LYS A 99 -23.58 -2.54 8.07
N LYS A 100 -23.53 -3.74 7.47
CA LYS A 100 -22.37 -4.65 7.51
C LYS A 100 -21.37 -4.41 6.36
N HIS A 101 -21.41 -3.24 5.74
CA HIS A 101 -20.40 -2.80 4.78
C HIS A 101 -19.35 -1.94 5.46
N ASN A 102 -18.08 -2.19 5.13
CA ASN A 102 -16.94 -1.43 5.59
C ASN A 102 -16.16 -0.87 4.41
N LEU A 103 -15.99 0.45 4.39
CA LEU A 103 -15.10 1.12 3.44
C LEU A 103 -13.76 1.38 4.10
N ILE A 104 -12.68 0.87 3.50
CA ILE A 104 -11.31 1.06 3.97
C ILE A 104 -10.51 1.82 2.92
N LEU A 105 -9.99 2.98 3.30
CA LEU A 105 -9.16 3.83 2.46
C LEU A 105 -7.70 3.68 2.86
N PHE A 106 -6.85 3.28 1.92
CA PHE A 106 -5.40 3.31 2.07
C PHE A 106 -4.84 4.55 1.38
N GLY A 107 -4.10 5.36 2.10
CA GLY A 107 -3.57 6.60 1.55
C GLY A 107 -2.25 7.03 2.17
N GLN A 108 -1.72 8.15 1.72
CA GLN A 108 -0.61 8.87 2.34
C GLN A 108 -1.14 9.83 3.41
N ARG A 109 -0.23 10.44 4.17
CA ARG A 109 -0.58 11.37 5.28
C ARG A 109 -1.42 12.56 4.80
N ASP A 110 -1.23 12.99 3.57
CA ASP A 110 -1.97 14.11 2.98
C ASP A 110 -3.49 13.83 2.96
N LEU A 111 -3.91 12.58 2.74
CA LEU A 111 -5.33 12.21 2.84
C LEU A 111 -5.91 12.55 4.22
N LEU A 112 -5.19 12.17 5.29
CA LEU A 112 -5.65 12.44 6.65
C LEU A 112 -5.68 13.96 6.94
N PHE A 113 -4.70 14.70 6.43
CA PHE A 113 -4.68 16.15 6.54
C PHE A 113 -5.91 16.78 5.86
N TYR A 114 -6.21 16.41 4.61
CA TYR A 114 -7.40 16.92 3.91
C TYR A 114 -8.71 16.52 4.61
N LEU A 115 -8.83 15.29 5.07
CA LEU A 115 -10.01 14.82 5.80
C LEU A 115 -10.20 15.55 7.14
N SER A 116 -9.13 16.04 7.76
CA SER A 116 -9.19 16.78 9.03
C SER A 116 -9.69 18.21 8.89
N MET A 117 -9.69 18.78 7.68
CA MET A 117 -10.13 20.14 7.42
C MET A 117 -11.61 20.31 7.74
N LYS A 118 -11.99 21.45 8.34
CA LYS A 118 -13.38 21.78 8.72
C LYS A 118 -14.35 21.70 7.54
N VAL A 119 -13.91 22.06 6.33
CA VAL A 119 -14.72 21.97 5.10
C VAL A 119 -15.11 20.53 4.73
N ASN A 120 -14.45 19.54 5.29
CA ASN A 120 -14.68 18.12 5.05
C ASN A 120 -15.30 17.38 6.26
N GLU A 121 -15.92 18.14 7.18
CA GLU A 121 -16.55 17.59 8.39
C GLU A 121 -17.63 16.55 8.06
N ASP A 122 -18.28 16.69 6.92
CA ASP A 122 -19.27 15.75 6.41
C ASP A 122 -18.69 14.34 6.14
N ILE A 123 -17.45 14.24 5.65
CA ILE A 123 -16.73 12.97 5.47
C ILE A 123 -16.13 12.53 6.81
N LYS A 124 -15.47 13.46 7.50
CA LYS A 124 -14.80 13.19 8.77
C LYS A 124 -15.72 12.55 9.81
N SER A 125 -16.99 13.00 9.89
CA SER A 125 -17.98 12.48 10.82
C SER A 125 -18.35 11.00 10.56
N ARG A 126 -18.00 10.44 9.41
CA ARG A 126 -18.22 9.04 9.03
C ARG A 126 -17.00 8.14 9.29
N ILE A 127 -15.86 8.73 9.62
CA ILE A 127 -14.65 7.97 9.94
C ILE A 127 -14.80 7.39 11.34
N THR A 128 -14.90 6.09 11.44
CA THR A 128 -15.01 5.38 12.73
C THR A 128 -13.63 5.06 13.31
N TYR A 129 -12.63 4.87 12.45
CA TYR A 129 -11.29 4.50 12.86
C TYR A 129 -10.25 4.98 11.85
N SER A 130 -9.12 5.44 12.32
CA SER A 130 -7.97 5.77 11.48
C SER A 130 -6.68 5.34 12.15
N GLU A 131 -5.77 4.74 11.39
CA GLU A 131 -4.49 4.25 11.89
C GLU A 131 -3.35 4.68 10.96
N THR A 132 -2.21 4.97 11.55
CA THR A 132 -0.99 5.29 10.82
C THR A 132 -0.01 4.14 10.92
N ILE A 133 0.28 3.50 9.79
CA ILE A 133 1.32 2.48 9.72
C ILE A 133 2.68 3.16 9.91
N LEU A 134 3.34 2.84 11.00
CA LEU A 134 4.66 3.37 11.33
C LEU A 134 5.77 2.62 10.57
N PRO A 135 6.93 3.25 10.35
CA PRO A 135 8.12 2.55 9.91
C PRO A 135 8.48 1.41 10.88
N LEU A 136 9.04 0.33 10.35
CA LEU A 136 9.47 -0.80 11.15
C LEU A 136 10.73 -0.43 11.96
N ASN A 137 10.90 -1.03 13.13
CA ASN A 137 12.15 -0.94 13.87
C ASN A 137 13.26 -1.81 13.24
N ASP A 138 14.49 -1.59 13.64
CA ASP A 138 15.66 -2.25 13.06
C ASP A 138 15.61 -3.77 13.26
N GLU A 139 15.20 -4.25 14.41
CA GLU A 139 15.05 -5.68 14.72
C GLU A 139 14.04 -6.37 13.78
N THR A 140 12.91 -5.71 13.54
CA THR A 140 11.87 -6.24 12.63
C THR A 140 12.36 -6.26 11.18
N LEU A 141 13.15 -5.25 10.77
CA LEU A 141 13.76 -5.25 9.44
C LEU A 141 14.80 -6.36 9.28
N GLU A 142 15.60 -6.62 10.31
CA GLU A 142 16.56 -7.72 10.30
C GLU A 142 15.86 -9.07 10.18
N GLN A 143 14.84 -9.31 11.01
CA GLN A 143 14.02 -10.51 10.91
C GLN A 143 13.35 -10.67 9.55
N TYR A 144 12.91 -9.57 8.93
CA TYR A 144 12.38 -9.56 7.57
C TYR A 144 13.43 -10.02 6.55
N ILE A 145 14.66 -9.48 6.62
CA ILE A 145 15.75 -9.88 5.72
C ILE A 145 16.05 -11.39 5.86
N ILE A 146 16.17 -11.88 7.09
CA ILE A 146 16.44 -13.30 7.37
C ILE A 146 15.33 -14.17 6.78
N LYS A 147 14.07 -13.83 7.02
CA LYS A 147 12.93 -14.59 6.50
C LYS A 147 12.85 -14.59 4.98
N GLU A 148 13.19 -13.49 4.32
CA GLU A 148 13.24 -13.43 2.85
C GLU A 148 14.36 -14.33 2.31
N LEU A 149 15.55 -14.32 2.93
CA LEU A 149 16.65 -15.21 2.56
C LEU A 149 16.27 -16.68 2.68
N GLU A 150 15.62 -17.08 3.78
CA GLU A 150 15.13 -18.44 3.97
C GLU A 150 14.09 -18.81 2.92
N THR A 151 13.16 -17.90 2.59
CA THR A 151 12.11 -18.14 1.60
C THR A 151 12.67 -18.43 0.22
N VAL A 152 13.74 -17.73 -0.17
CA VAL A 152 14.43 -17.95 -1.47
C VAL A 152 15.57 -18.96 -1.38
N ARG A 153 15.73 -19.62 -0.22
CA ARG A 153 16.78 -20.65 0.05
C ARG A 153 18.20 -20.12 -0.12
N LEU A 154 18.45 -18.87 0.18
CA LEU A 154 19.78 -18.31 0.32
C LEU A 154 20.25 -18.49 1.76
N GLY A 155 21.54 -18.76 1.94
CA GLY A 155 22.13 -18.91 3.27
C GLY A 155 22.19 -17.57 4.04
N LEU A 156 22.19 -17.64 5.37
CA LEU A 156 22.33 -16.46 6.24
C LEU A 156 23.65 -15.72 6.03
N ASN A 157 24.66 -16.39 5.48
CA ASN A 157 25.96 -15.82 5.11
C ASN A 157 25.96 -15.12 3.73
N THR A 158 24.80 -14.93 3.12
CA THR A 158 24.67 -14.18 1.85
C THR A 158 25.11 -12.72 2.00
N TYR A 159 24.88 -12.13 3.17
CA TYR A 159 25.30 -10.77 3.51
C TYR A 159 26.24 -10.81 4.72
N ASP A 160 27.26 -9.96 4.72
CA ASP A 160 28.04 -9.72 5.95
C ASP A 160 27.22 -8.84 6.93
N ALA A 161 27.58 -8.89 8.21
CA ALA A 161 26.86 -8.16 9.26
C ALA A 161 26.86 -6.64 9.03
N ALA A 162 27.97 -6.09 8.51
CA ALA A 162 28.09 -4.66 8.23
C ALA A 162 27.21 -4.24 7.04
N ALA A 163 27.01 -5.11 6.05
CA ALA A 163 26.08 -4.87 4.95
C ALA A 163 24.63 -4.84 5.43
N ILE A 164 24.22 -5.79 6.28
CA ILE A 164 22.88 -5.83 6.87
C ILE A 164 22.63 -4.56 7.68
N GLU A 165 23.55 -4.18 8.57
CA GLU A 165 23.44 -2.98 9.39
C GLU A 165 23.28 -1.72 8.53
N LEU A 166 24.08 -1.58 7.46
CA LEU A 166 24.00 -0.44 6.56
C LEU A 166 22.67 -0.41 5.80
N ILE A 167 22.18 -1.56 5.34
CA ILE A 167 20.86 -1.68 4.67
C ILE A 167 19.75 -1.24 5.62
N ILE A 168 19.70 -1.75 6.84
CA ILE A 168 18.68 -1.45 7.84
C ILE A 168 18.68 0.05 8.14
N ARG A 169 19.84 0.62 8.45
CA ARG A 169 19.99 2.04 8.74
C ARG A 169 19.58 2.93 7.58
N SER A 170 19.91 2.53 6.34
CA SER A 170 19.56 3.29 5.13
C SER A 170 18.07 3.16 4.80
N ALA A 171 17.45 2.03 5.07
CA ALA A 171 16.02 1.80 4.85
C ALA A 171 15.12 2.58 5.79
N ARG A 172 15.58 2.96 7.00
CA ARG A 172 14.83 3.76 7.99
C ARG A 172 13.42 3.23 8.25
N GLY A 173 13.27 1.92 8.43
CA GLY A 173 11.98 1.28 8.67
C GLY A 173 11.10 1.09 7.43
N ASN A 174 11.58 1.41 6.24
CA ASN A 174 10.83 1.28 5.00
C ASN A 174 11.11 -0.08 4.33
N LEU A 175 10.12 -0.98 4.35
CA LEU A 175 10.22 -2.32 3.76
C LEU A 175 10.61 -2.32 2.28
N ARG A 176 10.03 -1.42 1.49
CA ARG A 176 10.34 -1.34 0.05
C ARG A 176 11.79 -0.93 -0.19
N LEU A 177 12.28 0.07 0.56
CA LEU A 177 13.67 0.48 0.47
C LEU A 177 14.61 -0.62 0.92
N CYS A 178 14.31 -1.29 2.04
CA CYS A 178 15.06 -2.43 2.54
C CYS A 178 15.18 -3.53 1.47
N ARG A 179 14.06 -3.98 0.92
CA ARG A 179 14.02 -5.00 -0.13
C ARG A 179 14.82 -4.59 -1.37
N ASN A 180 14.66 -3.35 -1.82
CA ASN A 180 15.37 -2.86 -3.00
C ASN A 180 16.89 -2.80 -2.75
N LEU A 181 17.33 -2.34 -1.56
CA LEU A 181 18.76 -2.32 -1.19
C LEU A 181 19.33 -3.73 -1.14
N CYS A 182 18.64 -4.68 -0.53
CA CYS A 182 19.05 -6.08 -0.54
C CYS A 182 19.21 -6.59 -1.98
N TYR A 183 18.19 -6.44 -2.80
CA TYR A 183 18.21 -6.94 -4.16
C TYR A 183 19.31 -6.30 -5.01
N SER A 184 19.44 -4.97 -4.96
CA SER A 184 20.45 -4.26 -5.77
C SER A 184 21.87 -4.57 -5.32
N SER A 185 22.14 -4.70 -4.02
CA SER A 185 23.46 -5.07 -3.50
C SER A 185 23.83 -6.52 -3.84
N LEU A 186 22.86 -7.42 -3.93
CA LEU A 186 23.07 -8.78 -4.41
C LEU A 186 23.47 -8.80 -5.90
N ILE A 187 22.85 -7.94 -6.72
CA ILE A 187 23.28 -7.79 -8.12
C ILE A 187 24.71 -7.29 -8.22
N GLU A 188 25.13 -6.32 -7.39
CA GLU A 188 26.51 -5.83 -7.37
C GLU A 188 27.50 -6.94 -6.97
N ASP A 189 27.16 -7.77 -5.98
CA ASP A 189 27.96 -8.94 -5.60
C ASP A 189 28.10 -9.94 -6.75
N CYS A 190 27.00 -10.23 -7.46
CA CYS A 190 27.04 -11.10 -8.65
C CYS A 190 27.95 -10.54 -9.76
N ARG A 191 27.95 -9.22 -9.97
CA ARG A 191 28.83 -8.55 -10.95
C ARG A 191 30.33 -8.67 -10.57
N ASP A 192 30.62 -8.55 -9.29
CA ASP A 192 31.97 -8.71 -8.76
C ASP A 192 32.37 -10.19 -8.62
N SER A 193 31.49 -11.15 -8.97
CA SER A 193 31.69 -12.59 -8.84
C SER A 193 32.13 -13.01 -7.42
N LYS A 194 31.61 -12.31 -6.41
CA LYS A 194 31.81 -12.63 -5.01
C LYS A 194 30.76 -13.63 -4.56
N ARG A 195 30.86 -14.13 -3.34
CA ARG A 195 29.90 -15.08 -2.75
C ARG A 195 29.20 -14.52 -1.51
N MET A 196 29.46 -13.26 -1.18
CA MET A 196 28.94 -12.61 0.01
C MET A 196 28.85 -11.10 -0.22
N VAL A 197 27.66 -10.57 -0.06
CA VAL A 197 27.39 -9.13 -0.15
C VAL A 197 28.07 -8.43 1.02
N SER A 198 29.00 -7.54 0.69
CA SER A 198 29.72 -6.71 1.66
C SER A 198 29.20 -5.28 1.68
N ILE A 199 29.60 -4.53 2.70
CA ILE A 199 29.32 -3.11 2.84
C ILE A 199 29.67 -2.31 1.57
N ARG A 200 30.69 -2.72 0.82
CA ARG A 200 31.12 -2.09 -0.44
C ARG A 200 30.01 -2.17 -1.49
N HIS A 201 29.38 -3.35 -1.64
CA HIS A 201 28.29 -3.54 -2.62
C HIS A 201 27.07 -2.66 -2.27
N VAL A 202 26.73 -2.55 -0.99
CA VAL A 202 25.64 -1.67 -0.52
C VAL A 202 25.99 -0.19 -0.78
N ASN A 203 27.22 0.23 -0.51
CA ASN A 203 27.67 1.59 -0.82
C ASN A 203 27.59 1.90 -2.31
N ASN A 204 28.02 0.98 -3.19
CA ASN A 204 27.91 1.14 -4.63
C ASN A 204 26.47 1.39 -5.09
N VAL A 205 25.49 0.75 -4.44
CA VAL A 205 24.07 1.00 -4.69
C VAL A 205 23.65 2.38 -4.18
N LEU A 206 24.03 2.74 -2.95
CA LEU A 206 23.61 3.99 -2.31
C LEU A 206 24.14 5.25 -3.02
N ILE A 207 25.27 5.17 -3.71
CA ILE A 207 25.81 6.29 -4.50
C ILE A 207 25.08 6.49 -5.83
N GLN A 208 24.23 5.56 -6.28
CA GLN A 208 23.46 5.74 -7.51
C GLN A 208 22.46 6.88 -7.36
N PRO A 209 22.24 7.71 -8.42
CA PRO A 209 21.45 8.94 -8.30
C PRO A 209 20.04 8.76 -7.75
N HIS A 210 19.36 7.66 -8.10
CA HIS A 210 17.97 7.41 -7.68
C HIS A 210 17.82 7.05 -6.19
N TRP A 211 18.92 6.80 -5.47
CA TRP A 211 18.95 6.57 -4.02
C TRP A 211 19.24 7.84 -3.23
N ARG A 212 19.74 8.88 -3.88
CA ARG A 212 20.08 10.15 -3.23
C ARG A 212 18.83 10.99 -2.99
N SER A 213 18.83 11.75 -1.92
CA SER A 213 17.78 12.74 -1.68
C SER A 213 17.89 13.88 -2.70
N HIS A 214 16.77 14.56 -2.96
CA HIS A 214 16.75 15.74 -3.84
C HIS A 214 17.76 16.79 -3.41
N ASP A 215 17.92 17.01 -2.09
CA ASP A 215 18.83 18.00 -1.53
C ASP A 215 20.30 17.64 -1.79
N GLU A 216 20.64 16.35 -1.79
CA GLU A 216 22.00 15.88 -2.12
C GLU A 216 22.31 16.02 -3.62
N LEU A 217 21.33 15.82 -4.48
CA LEU A 217 21.48 16.01 -5.93
C LEU A 217 21.64 17.49 -6.29
N VAL A 218 20.90 18.38 -5.62
CA VAL A 218 21.01 19.84 -5.84
C VAL A 218 22.38 20.36 -5.40
N LYS A 219 22.92 19.91 -4.26
CA LYS A 219 24.25 20.32 -3.80
C LYS A 219 25.36 19.98 -4.80
N GLN A 220 25.29 18.81 -5.44
CA GLN A 220 26.29 18.42 -6.45
C GLN A 220 26.22 19.22 -7.74
N GLN A 221 25.06 19.78 -8.10
CA GLN A 221 24.92 20.65 -9.27
C GLN A 221 25.45 22.08 -9.03
N VAL A 222 25.55 22.50 -7.77
CA VAL A 222 26.07 23.82 -7.38
C VAL A 222 27.61 23.81 -7.22
N GLU A 223 28.20 22.62 -7.03
CA GLU A 223 29.67 22.44 -6.88
C GLU A 223 30.40 22.13 -8.21
N GLN A 224 29.69 22.05 -9.33
CA GLN A 224 30.20 21.95 -10.71
C GLN A 224 30.07 23.28 -11.45
#